data_d30b7db48b1767bb9a217ee28c1a75f4
#
_entry.id   d30b7db48b1767bb9a217ee28c1a75f4
#
_cell.length_a   1.000
_cell.length_b   1.000
_cell.length_c   1.000
_cell.angle_alpha   90.00
_cell.angle_beta   90.00
_cell.angle_gamma   90.00
#
_symmetry.space_group_name_H-M   'P 1'
#
loop_
_entity.id
_entity.type
_entity.pdbx_description
1 polymer ?
#
loop_
_entity_poly.entity_id
_entity_poly.type
_entity_poly.pdbx_seq_one_letter_code
_entity_poly.pdbx_strand_id
1 'polypeptide(L)'
;MSEMGYDTVAKICLTHTFPIKDITTYVGKFDVSITELEFVQNKITKYEYNDYDRLIQLCDSMVMSKGPVTLEERMKDIIMRYGSVYPVEKRQIIYSLKEYFERKIGKDIYSILNVDEYGARKILYINGSEKMFEKILIQN
;
A
#
# COMPACT_ATOMS: atom_id res chain seq x y z
N MET A 1 -11.00 -1.50 -18.55
CA MET A 1 -11.04 -2.85 -17.93
C MET A 1 -12.46 -3.38 -17.76
N SER A 2 -13.40 -2.61 -17.23
CA SER A 2 -14.79 -3.07 -17.08
C SER A 2 -15.45 -3.44 -18.42
N GLU A 3 -15.24 -2.67 -19.47
CA GLU A 3 -15.74 -2.96 -20.82
C GLU A 3 -15.22 -4.28 -21.40
N MET A 4 -14.10 -4.81 -20.89
CA MET A 4 -13.49 -6.09 -21.26
C MET A 4 -13.85 -7.23 -20.31
N GLY A 5 -14.78 -7.01 -19.36
CA GLY A 5 -15.21 -8.04 -18.39
C GLY A 5 -14.27 -8.20 -17.17
N TYR A 6 -13.36 -7.26 -16.94
CA TYR A 6 -12.44 -7.30 -15.78
C TYR A 6 -12.90 -6.39 -14.64
N ASP A 7 -14.17 -6.46 -14.28
CA ASP A 7 -14.79 -5.56 -13.29
C ASP A 7 -14.13 -5.60 -11.91
N THR A 8 -13.75 -6.80 -11.44
CA THR A 8 -13.07 -6.97 -10.16
C THR A 8 -11.70 -6.31 -10.17
N VAL A 9 -10.94 -6.46 -11.25
CA VAL A 9 -9.62 -5.82 -11.40
C VAL A 9 -9.76 -4.30 -11.50
N ALA A 10 -10.74 -3.83 -12.27
CA ALA A 10 -11.05 -2.40 -12.39
C ALA A 10 -11.41 -1.77 -11.03
N LYS A 11 -12.22 -2.49 -10.22
CA LYS A 11 -12.53 -2.10 -8.86
C LYS A 11 -11.27 -1.95 -8.00
N ILE A 12 -10.39 -2.96 -7.97
CA ILE A 12 -9.15 -2.94 -7.20
C ILE A 12 -8.24 -1.80 -7.66
N CYS A 13 -8.06 -1.61 -8.96
CA CYS A 13 -7.26 -0.51 -9.50
C CYS A 13 -7.78 0.86 -9.05
N LEU A 14 -9.09 1.02 -8.90
CA LEU A 14 -9.69 2.26 -8.45
C LEU A 14 -9.58 2.43 -6.92
N THR A 15 -9.78 1.36 -6.16
CA THR A 15 -9.94 1.42 -4.69
C THR A 15 -8.65 1.33 -3.91
N HIS A 16 -7.54 0.85 -4.50
CA HIS A 16 -6.30 0.60 -3.76
C HIS A 16 -5.73 1.84 -3.07
N THR A 17 -5.93 3.02 -3.65
CA THR A 17 -5.45 4.30 -3.09
C THR A 17 -6.39 4.89 -2.04
N PHE A 18 -7.63 4.38 -1.95
CA PHE A 18 -8.69 4.93 -1.12
C PHE A 18 -9.14 3.98 0.00
N PRO A 19 -8.32 3.76 1.04
CA PRO A 19 -8.76 3.04 2.25
C PRO A 19 -9.97 3.71 2.91
N ILE A 20 -10.06 5.03 2.82
CA ILE A 20 -11.24 5.84 3.11
C ILE A 20 -11.92 6.15 1.78
N LYS A 21 -13.25 5.99 1.72
CA LYS A 21 -14.06 6.22 0.51
C LYS A 21 -14.31 7.72 0.23
N ASP A 22 -13.24 8.49 0.25
CA ASP A 22 -13.26 9.93 0.07
C ASP A 22 -12.04 10.36 -0.76
N ILE A 23 -12.27 10.93 -1.94
CA ILE A 23 -11.21 11.39 -2.84
C ILE A 23 -10.36 12.50 -2.22
N THR A 24 -10.87 13.27 -1.26
CA THR A 24 -10.12 14.34 -0.59
C THR A 24 -8.99 13.79 0.29
N THR A 25 -8.99 12.49 0.60
CA THR A 25 -7.91 11.81 1.32
C THR A 25 -6.72 11.43 0.44
N TYR A 26 -6.79 11.70 -0.86
CA TYR A 26 -5.66 11.54 -1.76
C TYR A 26 -4.64 12.67 -1.57
N VAL A 27 -3.38 12.33 -1.47
CA VAL A 27 -2.30 13.28 -1.12
C VAL A 27 -1.51 13.74 -2.35
N GLY A 28 -1.76 13.18 -3.51
CA GLY A 28 -1.13 13.57 -4.77
C GLY A 28 -1.83 14.76 -5.43
N LYS A 29 -1.29 15.17 -6.56
CA LYS A 29 -1.98 16.13 -7.45
C LYS A 29 -2.97 15.34 -8.32
N PHE A 30 -4.18 15.85 -8.42
CA PHE A 30 -5.13 15.37 -9.41
C PHE A 30 -4.79 15.94 -10.78
N ASP A 31 -4.60 15.05 -11.73
CA ASP A 31 -4.35 15.34 -13.15
C ASP A 31 -5.58 14.92 -13.98
N VAL A 32 -6.75 15.21 -13.45
CA VAL A 32 -8.04 14.80 -14.02
C VAL A 32 -9.06 15.92 -13.86
N SER A 33 -10.10 15.88 -14.70
CA SER A 33 -11.20 16.84 -14.65
C SER A 33 -12.10 16.65 -13.41
N ILE A 34 -12.86 17.69 -13.09
CA ILE A 34 -13.86 17.64 -12.00
C ILE A 34 -14.88 16.51 -12.24
N THR A 35 -15.31 16.32 -13.48
CA THR A 35 -16.25 15.25 -13.85
C THR A 35 -15.67 13.84 -13.57
N GLU A 36 -14.39 13.65 -13.84
CA GLU A 36 -13.71 12.40 -13.53
C GLU A 36 -13.56 12.19 -12.02
N LEU A 37 -13.27 13.24 -11.26
CA LEU A 37 -13.25 13.16 -9.80
C LEU A 37 -14.60 12.78 -9.20
N GLU A 38 -15.69 13.37 -9.69
CA GLU A 38 -17.06 13.03 -9.30
C GLU A 38 -17.40 11.58 -9.65
N PHE A 39 -16.98 11.10 -10.82
CA PHE A 39 -17.13 9.71 -11.23
C PHE A 39 -16.39 8.77 -10.26
N VAL A 40 -15.13 9.06 -9.93
CA VAL A 40 -14.34 8.26 -8.99
C VAL A 40 -15.01 8.27 -7.61
N GLN A 41 -15.41 9.43 -7.08
CA GLN A 41 -16.09 9.54 -5.79
C GLN A 41 -17.36 8.69 -5.75
N ASN A 42 -18.19 8.77 -6.79
CA ASN A 42 -19.42 7.98 -6.88
C ASN A 42 -19.13 6.47 -6.91
N LYS A 43 -18.06 6.04 -7.61
CA LYS A 43 -17.68 4.63 -7.69
C LYS A 43 -17.16 4.10 -6.35
N ILE A 44 -16.20 4.79 -5.71
CA ILE A 44 -15.63 4.33 -4.44
C ILE A 44 -16.67 4.31 -3.31
N THR A 45 -17.63 5.23 -3.32
CA THR A 45 -18.71 5.27 -2.35
C THR A 45 -19.63 4.04 -2.47
N LYS A 46 -19.92 3.62 -3.71
CA LYS A 46 -20.82 2.49 -3.98
C LYS A 46 -20.16 1.12 -3.81
N TYR A 47 -18.83 1.03 -3.94
CA TYR A 47 -18.13 -0.24 -3.80
C TYR A 47 -18.14 -0.72 -2.35
N GLU A 48 -18.50 -1.98 -2.15
CA GLU A 48 -18.22 -2.70 -0.91
C GLU A 48 -16.80 -3.26 -0.97
N TYR A 49 -15.98 -2.92 0.02
CA TYR A 49 -14.61 -3.41 0.11
C TYR A 49 -14.58 -4.79 0.76
N ASN A 50 -14.02 -5.75 0.06
CA ASN A 50 -13.75 -7.09 0.58
C ASN A 50 -12.26 -7.24 0.98
N ASP A 51 -11.90 -8.44 1.42
CA ASP A 51 -10.52 -8.72 1.85
C ASP A 51 -9.48 -8.53 0.74
N TYR A 52 -9.84 -8.74 -0.53
CA TYR A 52 -8.91 -8.49 -1.64
C TYR A 52 -8.63 -7.00 -1.81
N ASP A 53 -9.65 -6.16 -1.76
CA ASP A 53 -9.47 -4.70 -1.80
C ASP A 53 -8.58 -4.24 -0.64
N ARG A 54 -8.85 -4.73 0.56
CA ARG A 54 -8.13 -4.38 1.79
C ARG A 54 -6.69 -4.88 1.79
N LEU A 55 -6.46 -6.10 1.29
CA LEU A 55 -5.12 -6.66 1.17
C LEU A 55 -4.26 -5.85 0.19
N ILE A 56 -4.81 -5.47 -0.95
CA ILE A 56 -4.07 -4.65 -1.92
C ILE A 56 -3.78 -3.26 -1.37
N GLN A 57 -4.71 -2.64 -0.64
CA GLN A 57 -4.46 -1.37 0.05
C GLN A 57 -3.30 -1.47 1.04
N LEU A 58 -3.23 -2.57 1.79
CA LEU A 58 -2.11 -2.82 2.71
C LEU A 58 -0.80 -3.05 1.95
N CYS A 59 -0.81 -3.90 0.92
CA CYS A 59 0.38 -4.18 0.11
C CYS A 59 0.95 -2.91 -0.53
N ASP A 60 0.09 -2.05 -1.09
CA ASP A 60 0.51 -0.76 -1.66
C ASP A 60 1.16 0.16 -0.60
N SER A 61 0.68 0.07 0.63
CA SER A 61 1.22 0.83 1.76
C SER A 61 2.52 0.24 2.34
N MET A 62 2.94 -0.93 1.89
CA MET A 62 4.14 -1.64 2.37
C MET A 62 5.18 -1.84 1.28
N VAL A 63 5.16 -1.04 0.22
CA VAL A 63 6.10 -1.12 -0.90
C VAL A 63 6.66 0.25 -1.26
N MET A 64 7.93 0.27 -1.63
CA MET A 64 8.62 1.41 -2.25
C MET A 64 9.38 0.92 -3.47
N SER A 65 9.98 1.84 -4.24
CA SER A 65 10.70 1.51 -5.48
C SER A 65 11.80 0.45 -5.30
N LYS A 66 12.32 0.31 -4.10
CA LYS A 66 13.37 -0.65 -3.75
C LYS A 66 12.84 -1.98 -3.16
N GLY A 67 11.53 -2.16 -3.09
CA GLY A 67 10.89 -3.37 -2.57
C GLY A 67 10.04 -3.15 -1.32
N PRO A 68 9.69 -4.24 -0.59
CA PRO A 68 8.90 -4.17 0.63
C PRO A 68 9.57 -3.34 1.71
N VAL A 69 8.76 -2.62 2.48
CA VAL A 69 9.19 -1.78 3.61
C VAL A 69 8.22 -1.94 4.78
N THR A 70 8.63 -1.52 5.98
CA THR A 70 7.70 -1.42 7.11
C THR A 70 6.72 -0.25 6.90
N LEU A 71 5.58 -0.30 7.57
CA LEU A 71 4.63 0.83 7.55
C LEU A 71 5.27 2.09 8.12
N GLU A 72 6.11 1.96 9.13
CA GLU A 72 6.85 3.06 9.75
C GLU A 72 7.77 3.75 8.74
N GLU A 73 8.52 2.97 7.96
CA GLU A 73 9.39 3.49 6.91
C GLU A 73 8.58 4.17 5.79
N ARG A 74 7.49 3.54 5.39
CA ARG A 74 6.58 4.12 4.38
C ARG A 74 5.95 5.41 4.85
N MET A 75 5.50 5.47 6.11
CA MET A 75 4.90 6.69 6.68
C MET A 75 5.90 7.82 6.80
N LYS A 76 7.15 7.54 7.19
CA LYS A 76 8.23 8.53 7.17
C LYS A 76 8.45 9.11 5.78
N ASP A 77 8.54 8.27 4.77
CA ASP A 77 8.69 8.70 3.37
C ASP A 77 7.53 9.59 2.90
N ILE A 78 6.28 9.21 3.21
CA ILE A 78 5.09 10.00 2.87
C ILE A 78 5.12 11.36 3.58
N ILE A 79 5.43 11.39 4.88
CA ILE A 79 5.50 12.64 5.64
C ILE A 79 6.62 13.54 5.13
N MET A 80 7.75 12.98 4.75
CA MET A 80 8.85 13.75 4.17
C MET A 80 8.47 14.39 2.82
N ARG A 81 7.67 13.71 2.00
CA ARG A 81 7.25 14.20 0.67
C ARG A 81 6.06 15.15 0.72
N TYR A 82 5.12 14.92 1.61
CA TYR A 82 3.82 15.60 1.62
C TYR A 82 3.53 16.35 2.94
N GLY A 83 4.42 16.26 3.93
CA GLY A 83 4.25 16.90 5.22
C GLY A 83 3.10 16.30 6.04
N SER A 84 2.50 17.12 6.90
CA SER A 84 1.41 16.70 7.80
C SER A 84 0.04 16.56 7.11
N VAL A 85 -0.03 16.72 5.80
CA VAL A 85 -1.30 16.66 5.04
C VAL A 85 -1.85 15.23 4.94
N TYR A 86 -1.02 14.21 5.19
CA TYR A 86 -1.48 12.82 5.14
C TYR A 86 -2.47 12.55 6.28
N PRO A 87 -3.73 12.15 5.98
CA PRO A 87 -4.77 12.01 6.99
C PRO A 87 -4.43 10.99 8.07
N VAL A 88 -4.62 11.36 9.32
CA VAL A 88 -4.38 10.48 10.48
C VAL A 88 -5.26 9.25 10.41
N GLU A 89 -6.53 9.41 10.04
CA GLU A 89 -7.52 8.33 9.90
C GLU A 89 -7.08 7.31 8.85
N LYS A 90 -6.56 7.77 7.71
CA LYS A 90 -6.03 6.89 6.67
C LYS A 90 -4.88 6.04 7.17
N ARG A 91 -3.97 6.65 7.94
CA ARG A 91 -2.85 5.95 8.57
C ARG A 91 -3.34 4.89 9.57
N GLN A 92 -4.29 5.26 10.43
CA GLN A 92 -4.87 4.34 11.41
C GLN A 92 -5.53 3.12 10.74
N ILE A 93 -6.25 3.33 9.64
CA ILE A 93 -6.86 2.24 8.87
C ILE A 93 -5.79 1.28 8.35
N ILE A 94 -4.70 1.78 7.79
CA ILE A 94 -3.63 0.93 7.25
C ILE A 94 -2.98 0.08 8.35
N TYR A 95 -2.70 0.64 9.53
CA TYR A 95 -2.20 -0.14 10.67
C TYR A 95 -3.23 -1.19 11.15
N SER A 96 -4.51 -0.83 11.21
CA SER A 96 -5.58 -1.78 11.54
C SER A 96 -5.71 -2.92 10.53
N LEU A 97 -5.47 -2.66 9.24
CA LEU A 97 -5.44 -3.70 8.22
C LEU A 97 -4.27 -4.67 8.42
N LYS A 98 -3.07 -4.16 8.79
CA LYS A 98 -1.94 -5.02 9.13
C LYS A 98 -2.31 -5.97 10.27
N GLU A 99 -2.83 -5.44 11.37
CA GLU A 99 -3.27 -6.26 12.52
C GLU A 99 -4.36 -7.27 12.16
N TYR A 100 -5.33 -6.87 11.33
CA TYR A 100 -6.39 -7.74 10.86
C TYR A 100 -5.84 -8.94 10.09
N PHE A 101 -4.97 -8.71 9.11
CA PHE A 101 -4.39 -9.79 8.31
C PHE A 101 -3.41 -10.65 9.12
N GLU A 102 -2.61 -10.08 10.01
CA GLU A 102 -1.74 -10.84 10.91
C GLU A 102 -2.53 -11.80 11.80
N ARG A 103 -3.64 -11.34 12.37
CA ARG A 103 -4.54 -12.23 13.13
C ARG A 103 -5.13 -13.33 12.26
N LYS A 104 -5.49 -13.02 11.02
CA LYS A 104 -6.11 -13.98 10.11
C LYS A 104 -5.14 -15.06 9.64
N ILE A 105 -3.88 -14.74 9.43
CA ILE A 105 -2.85 -15.69 8.97
C ILE A 105 -2.03 -16.30 10.13
N GLY A 106 -2.12 -15.74 11.33
CA GLY A 106 -1.36 -16.20 12.50
C GLY A 106 0.15 -15.94 12.41
N LYS A 107 0.59 -14.97 11.62
CA LYS A 107 2.01 -14.63 11.40
C LYS A 107 2.21 -13.14 11.28
N ASP A 108 3.38 -12.67 11.69
CA ASP A 108 3.83 -11.30 11.46
C ASP A 108 4.12 -11.06 9.97
N ILE A 109 3.52 -10.01 9.40
CA ILE A 109 3.67 -9.68 7.97
C ILE A 109 5.11 -9.24 7.66
N TYR A 110 5.77 -8.53 8.56
CA TYR A 110 7.16 -8.09 8.34
C TYR A 110 8.10 -9.28 8.21
N SER A 111 7.87 -10.34 8.99
CA SER A 111 8.66 -11.57 8.86
C SER A 111 8.40 -12.30 7.54
N ILE A 112 7.17 -12.29 7.04
CA ILE A 112 6.83 -12.88 5.73
C ILE A 112 7.51 -12.13 4.59
N LEU A 113 7.56 -10.80 4.69
CA LEU A 113 8.17 -9.93 3.68
C LEU A 113 9.70 -9.79 3.85
N ASN A 114 10.28 -10.42 4.88
CA ASN A 114 11.68 -10.25 5.28
C ASN A 114 12.09 -8.78 5.47
N VAL A 115 11.22 -8.02 6.10
CA VAL A 115 11.48 -6.62 6.48
C VAL A 115 11.64 -6.60 8.00
N ASP A 116 12.73 -6.04 8.50
CA ASP A 116 12.94 -5.88 9.93
C ASP A 116 12.43 -4.52 10.45
N GLU A 117 12.38 -4.38 11.79
CA GLU A 117 11.94 -3.14 12.46
C GLU A 117 12.82 -1.93 12.13
N TYR A 118 14.00 -2.16 11.58
CA TYR A 118 14.98 -1.13 11.24
C TYR A 118 15.03 -0.82 9.74
N GLY A 119 14.12 -1.43 8.95
CA GLY A 119 14.08 -1.25 7.50
C GLY A 119 15.23 -1.95 6.76
N ALA A 120 15.98 -2.83 7.43
CA ALA A 120 16.99 -3.65 6.79
C ALA A 120 16.29 -4.72 5.95
N ARG A 121 16.40 -4.60 4.65
CA ARG A 121 15.72 -5.45 3.68
C ARG A 121 16.45 -6.76 3.52
N LYS A 122 15.87 -7.84 3.99
CA LYS A 122 16.22 -9.17 3.49
C LYS A 122 15.45 -9.39 2.20
N ILE A 123 16.11 -9.24 1.08
CA ILE A 123 15.47 -9.53 -0.21
C ILE A 123 15.22 -11.02 -0.30
N LEU A 124 13.96 -11.39 -0.54
CA LEU A 124 13.57 -12.76 -0.83
C LEU A 124 14.29 -13.25 -2.09
N TYR A 125 15.09 -14.28 -1.93
CA TYR A 125 15.71 -15.00 -3.05
C TYR A 125 14.65 -15.67 -3.92
N ILE A 126 14.46 -15.13 -5.10
CA ILE A 126 13.97 -15.91 -6.23
C ILE A 126 15.21 -16.28 -7.04
N ASN A 127 15.61 -17.55 -6.97
CA ASN A 127 16.72 -18.18 -7.71
C ASN A 127 18.16 -17.92 -7.21
N GLY A 128 18.54 -18.57 -6.13
CA GLY A 128 19.86 -19.24 -6.00
C GLY A 128 21.16 -18.46 -6.13
N SER A 129 21.20 -17.15 -5.95
CA SER A 129 22.46 -16.39 -5.98
C SER A 129 22.73 -15.65 -4.67
N GLU A 130 23.34 -16.34 -3.73
CA GLU A 130 23.69 -15.82 -2.39
C GLU A 130 24.74 -14.70 -2.36
N LYS A 131 25.46 -14.44 -3.45
CA LYS A 131 26.68 -13.63 -3.41
C LYS A 131 26.54 -12.14 -3.64
N MET A 132 25.35 -11.63 -3.98
CA MET A 132 25.22 -10.22 -4.37
C MET A 132 24.81 -9.27 -3.23
N PHE A 133 24.39 -9.78 -2.08
CA PHE A 133 23.74 -8.97 -1.04
C PHE A 133 24.61 -8.59 0.16
N GLU A 134 25.68 -9.32 0.45
CA GLU A 134 26.63 -8.90 1.50
C GLU A 134 27.33 -7.57 1.19
N LYS A 135 27.44 -7.17 -0.08
CA LYS A 135 28.07 -5.92 -0.47
C LYS A 135 27.22 -4.66 -0.27
N ILE A 136 25.91 -4.78 -0.15
CA ILE A 136 25.01 -3.62 0.00
C ILE A 136 24.82 -3.21 1.46
N LEU A 137 24.97 -4.15 2.39
CA LEU A 137 24.84 -3.88 3.83
C LEU A 137 26.08 -3.25 4.47
N ILE A 138 27.22 -3.22 3.78
CA ILE A 138 28.50 -2.69 4.30
C ILE A 138 28.75 -1.24 3.84
N GLN A 139 27.94 -0.66 2.98
CA GLN A 139 28.15 0.69 2.42
C GLN A 139 27.16 1.78 2.90
N ASN A 140 26.46 1.56 4.03
CA ASN A 140 25.71 2.64 4.66
C ASN A 140 25.97 2.67 6.15
#